data_f5732705e9920496bf0ecd1e607e5684
#
_entry.id   f5732705e9920496bf0ecd1e607e5684
#
_cell.length_a   1.000
_cell.length_b   1.000
_cell.length_c   1.000
_cell.angle_alpha   90.00
_cell.angle_beta   90.00
_cell.angle_gamma   90.00
#
_symmetry.space_group_name_H-M   'P 1'
#
loop_
_entity.id
_entity.type
_entity.pdbx_description
1 polymer ?
#
loop_
_entity_poly.entity_id
_entity_poly.type
_entity_poly.pdbx_seq_one_letter_code
_entity_poly.pdbx_strand_id
1 'polypeptide(L)'
;SCLVGSEMCIRDRLYPKPDDVPSIKADPMLKVAEMEALVTGYIALNTQHRYLSDVRVRQALDMAFDRQTHIEQLFGRGNALLAVNPYPPTVMGYNRDNRNPPRDLDKARALLREAGVPEGTELTLFTRNGGGPTNPNPRLSAEMLQSDLAKIGIKLNIRVMEWAEMLRRAKNGEHDLVSTGWAGDNGDPDNFLTPLLSCEAARNGENYARWCNKTFQALITEARQVIDPQQREALYIRALAVYDADRPWITMAHPKMFTAMRRNVEGYTISPLTNNNFATTLVK
;
A
#
# COMPACT_ATOMS: atom_id res chain seq x y z
N SER A 1 -5.09 -13.21 33.20
CA SER A 1 -4.22 -12.59 34.20
C SER A 1 -2.89 -12.22 33.57
N CYS A 2 -2.68 -10.92 33.31
CA CYS A 2 -1.35 -10.42 32.97
C CYS A 2 -0.49 -10.43 34.23
N LEU A 3 0.09 -11.55 34.51
CA LEU A 3 1.24 -11.65 35.41
C LEU A 3 2.47 -11.62 34.51
N VAL A 4 3.34 -10.68 34.77
CA VAL A 4 4.68 -10.44 34.23
C VAL A 4 4.75 -9.31 33.17
N GLY A 5 5.30 -8.20 33.65
CA GLY A 5 6.01 -7.20 32.86
C GLY A 5 5.18 -6.31 31.97
N SER A 6 5.36 -5.01 32.14
CA SER A 6 4.77 -3.94 31.31
C SER A 6 4.97 -4.15 29.79
N GLU A 7 6.02 -4.84 29.38
CA GLU A 7 6.35 -5.12 27.98
C GLU A 7 5.34 -6.06 27.30
N MET A 8 4.81 -7.07 27.98
CA MET A 8 3.89 -8.03 27.37
C MET A 8 2.50 -7.40 27.10
N CYS A 9 2.07 -6.47 27.95
CA CYS A 9 0.78 -5.79 27.79
C CYS A 9 0.80 -4.70 26.69
N ILE A 10 1.97 -4.19 26.33
CA ILE A 10 2.16 -3.23 25.24
C ILE A 10 2.49 -3.96 23.93
N ARG A 11 3.32 -5.00 23.99
CA ARG A 11 3.85 -5.72 22.83
C ARG A 11 2.78 -6.47 22.05
N ASP A 12 1.79 -7.05 22.69
CA ASP A 12 0.77 -7.87 22.04
C ASP A 12 -0.33 -7.05 21.33
N ARG A 13 -0.35 -5.72 21.51
CA ARG A 13 -1.40 -4.84 20.99
C ARG A 13 -0.85 -3.59 20.28
N LEU A 14 0.40 -3.59 19.83
CA LEU A 14 0.99 -2.48 19.08
C LEU A 14 0.27 -2.22 17.76
N TYR A 15 -0.34 -3.25 17.19
CA TYR A 15 -1.15 -3.16 15.98
C TYR A 15 -2.43 -3.99 16.19
N PRO A 16 -3.40 -3.48 16.97
CA PRO A 16 -4.67 -4.17 17.12
C PRO A 16 -5.33 -4.32 15.76
N LYS A 17 -6.03 -5.43 15.56
CA LYS A 17 -6.85 -5.58 14.38
C LYS A 17 -7.90 -4.46 14.34
N PRO A 18 -8.25 -3.93 13.19
CA PRO A 18 -9.26 -2.87 13.08
C PRO A 18 -10.58 -3.21 13.77
N ASP A 19 -11.00 -4.46 13.71
CA ASP A 19 -12.22 -4.95 14.34
C ASP A 19 -12.16 -4.94 15.90
N ASP A 20 -10.96 -5.02 16.47
CA ASP A 20 -10.76 -4.97 17.92
C ASP A 20 -10.78 -3.53 18.48
N VAL A 21 -10.55 -2.52 17.65
CA VAL A 21 -10.42 -1.12 18.09
C VAL A 21 -11.66 -0.61 18.83
N PRO A 22 -12.91 -0.85 18.35
CA PRO A 22 -14.10 -0.42 19.06
C PRO A 22 -14.21 -1.04 20.47
N SER A 23 -13.94 -2.34 20.60
CA SER A 23 -13.99 -3.04 21.89
C SER A 23 -12.91 -2.55 22.85
N ILE A 24 -11.71 -2.27 22.36
CA ILE A 24 -10.60 -1.71 23.15
C ILE A 24 -10.94 -0.29 23.63
N LYS A 25 -11.55 0.54 22.78
CA LYS A 25 -11.98 1.90 23.15
C LYS A 25 -13.10 1.90 24.19
N ALA A 26 -13.93 0.85 24.20
CA ALA A 26 -15.02 0.68 25.19
C ALA A 26 -14.52 0.14 26.55
N ASP A 27 -13.34 -0.45 26.63
CA ASP A 27 -12.78 -0.97 27.88
C ASP A 27 -12.31 0.19 28.77
N PRO A 28 -12.85 0.35 30.02
CA PRO A 28 -12.48 1.42 30.91
C PRO A 28 -11.02 1.36 31.39
N MET A 29 -10.36 0.20 31.28
CA MET A 29 -8.97 0.01 31.68
C MET A 29 -7.97 0.32 30.58
N LEU A 30 -8.45 0.50 29.32
CA LEU A 30 -7.63 0.69 28.15
C LEU A 30 -7.80 2.09 27.53
N LYS A 31 -6.81 2.50 26.77
CA LYS A 31 -6.87 3.64 25.86
C LYS A 31 -6.18 3.31 24.55
N VAL A 32 -6.59 3.99 23.48
CA VAL A 32 -6.02 3.83 22.14
C VAL A 32 -5.40 5.15 21.72
N ALA A 33 -4.13 5.13 21.35
CA ALA A 33 -3.52 6.19 20.56
C ALA A 33 -3.72 5.87 19.07
N GLU A 34 -4.07 6.87 18.27
CA GLU A 34 -4.23 6.73 16.82
C GLU A 34 -3.48 7.83 16.09
N MET A 35 -2.95 7.51 14.91
CA MET A 35 -2.21 8.44 14.06
C MET A 35 -2.30 8.04 12.60
N GLU A 36 -2.30 9.01 11.69
CA GLU A 36 -2.03 8.77 10.27
C GLU A 36 -0.58 8.37 10.10
N ALA A 37 -0.37 7.16 9.57
CA ALA A 37 0.97 6.61 9.40
C ALA A 37 1.56 6.94 8.03
N LEU A 38 2.89 6.94 7.95
CA LEU A 38 3.62 7.02 6.69
C LEU A 38 3.65 5.66 5.99
N VAL A 39 2.46 5.10 5.78
CA VAL A 39 2.26 3.73 5.27
C VAL A 39 1.41 3.76 4.01
N THR A 40 1.78 2.95 3.04
CA THR A 40 0.98 2.70 1.83
C THR A 40 0.85 1.23 1.54
N GLY A 41 -0.35 0.77 1.22
CA GLY A 41 -0.64 -0.56 0.71
C GLY A 41 -0.98 -0.48 -0.77
N TYR A 42 -0.45 -1.40 -1.59
CA TYR A 42 -0.66 -1.42 -3.03
C TYR A 42 -0.52 -2.82 -3.62
N ILE A 43 -1.00 -2.98 -4.84
CA ILE A 43 -0.76 -4.15 -5.68
C ILE A 43 0.08 -3.67 -6.86
N ALA A 44 1.34 -4.12 -6.94
CA ALA A 44 2.21 -3.82 -8.08
C ALA A 44 1.86 -4.73 -9.25
N LEU A 45 1.81 -4.14 -10.46
CA LEU A 45 1.49 -4.81 -11.72
C LEU A 45 2.78 -4.92 -12.52
N ASN A 46 3.29 -6.13 -12.73
CA ASN A 46 4.55 -6.37 -13.44
C ASN A 46 4.46 -5.93 -14.91
N THR A 47 4.99 -4.75 -15.21
CA THR A 47 4.91 -4.15 -16.55
C THR A 47 5.76 -4.86 -17.61
N GLN A 48 6.57 -5.86 -17.22
CA GLN A 48 7.29 -6.73 -18.15
C GLN A 48 6.49 -7.97 -18.55
N HIS A 49 5.36 -8.22 -17.89
CA HIS A 49 4.45 -9.29 -18.29
C HIS A 49 3.76 -8.96 -19.61
N ARG A 50 3.55 -10.00 -20.47
CA ARG A 50 3.00 -9.89 -21.83
C ARG A 50 1.80 -8.96 -21.95
N TYR A 51 0.81 -9.07 -21.07
CA TYR A 51 -0.41 -8.25 -21.12
C TYR A 51 -0.30 -7.00 -20.23
N LEU A 52 0.37 -7.08 -19.07
CA LEU A 52 0.49 -5.95 -18.15
C LEU A 52 1.46 -4.86 -18.63
N SER A 53 2.21 -5.09 -19.72
CA SER A 53 2.97 -4.05 -20.43
C SER A 53 2.05 -2.99 -21.05
N ASP A 54 0.83 -3.36 -21.46
CA ASP A 54 -0.17 -2.43 -21.98
C ASP A 54 -0.88 -1.69 -20.84
N VAL A 55 -0.84 -0.36 -20.89
CA VAL A 55 -1.47 0.49 -19.88
C VAL A 55 -2.98 0.29 -19.81
N ARG A 56 -3.64 -0.02 -20.93
CA ARG A 56 -5.09 -0.28 -20.97
C ARG A 56 -5.48 -1.48 -20.11
N VAL A 57 -4.63 -2.51 -20.09
CA VAL A 57 -4.84 -3.68 -19.23
C VAL A 57 -4.72 -3.28 -17.76
N ARG A 58 -3.69 -2.51 -17.39
CA ARG A 58 -3.51 -2.04 -16.02
C ARG A 58 -4.68 -1.15 -15.57
N GLN A 59 -5.15 -0.28 -16.45
CA GLN A 59 -6.34 0.55 -16.21
C GLN A 59 -7.61 -0.30 -16.02
N ALA A 60 -7.76 -1.37 -16.81
CA ALA A 60 -8.91 -2.28 -16.69
C ALA A 60 -8.92 -3.01 -15.33
N LEU A 61 -7.76 -3.53 -14.89
CA LEU A 61 -7.65 -4.16 -13.57
C LEU A 61 -7.96 -3.17 -12.44
N ASP A 62 -7.45 -1.94 -12.59
CA ASP A 62 -7.66 -0.85 -11.63
C ASP A 62 -9.13 -0.42 -11.54
N MET A 63 -9.84 -0.34 -12.68
CA MET A 63 -11.28 -0.03 -12.73
C MET A 63 -12.16 -1.15 -12.18
N ALA A 64 -11.74 -2.39 -12.27
CA ALA A 64 -12.50 -3.53 -11.75
C ALA A 64 -12.46 -3.60 -10.22
N PHE A 65 -11.40 -3.09 -9.60
CA PHE A 65 -11.14 -3.20 -8.17
C PHE A 65 -12.11 -2.36 -7.33
N ASP A 66 -12.87 -3.01 -6.46
CA ASP A 66 -13.81 -2.37 -5.53
C ASP A 66 -13.09 -1.85 -4.27
N ARG A 67 -12.43 -0.70 -4.42
CA ARG A 67 -11.60 -0.10 -3.34
C ARG A 67 -12.36 0.17 -2.07
N GLN A 68 -13.58 0.69 -2.20
CA GLN A 68 -14.35 1.09 -1.02
C GLN A 68 -14.69 -0.12 -0.16
N THR A 69 -15.25 -1.15 -0.78
CA THR A 69 -15.56 -2.41 -0.08
C THR A 69 -14.30 -3.05 0.49
N HIS A 70 -13.19 -3.02 -0.28
CA HIS A 70 -11.92 -3.59 0.13
C HIS A 70 -11.36 -2.94 1.40
N ILE A 71 -11.37 -1.61 1.45
CA ILE A 71 -10.88 -0.86 2.61
C ILE A 71 -11.79 -1.05 3.82
N GLU A 72 -13.10 -1.01 3.64
CA GLU A 72 -14.06 -1.20 4.74
C GLU A 72 -13.94 -2.59 5.35
N GLN A 73 -13.72 -3.62 4.53
CA GLN A 73 -13.59 -5.00 5.00
C GLN A 73 -12.23 -5.27 5.68
N LEU A 74 -11.15 -4.62 5.23
CA LEU A 74 -9.81 -4.85 5.77
C LEU A 74 -9.50 -3.97 6.99
N PHE A 75 -9.93 -2.73 6.97
CA PHE A 75 -9.52 -1.74 7.97
C PHE A 75 -10.68 -1.24 8.85
N GLY A 76 -11.93 -1.51 8.44
CA GLY A 76 -13.09 -0.87 9.06
C GLY A 76 -13.23 0.60 8.60
N ARG A 77 -14.43 1.16 8.79
CA ARG A 77 -14.73 2.54 8.36
C ARG A 77 -13.91 3.56 9.11
N GLY A 78 -13.26 4.47 8.36
CA GLY A 78 -12.51 5.60 8.92
C GLY A 78 -11.10 5.25 9.43
N ASN A 79 -10.66 4.00 9.34
CA ASN A 79 -9.36 3.55 9.81
C ASN A 79 -8.27 3.51 8.73
N ALA A 80 -8.63 3.82 7.49
CA ALA A 80 -7.69 4.02 6.39
C ALA A 80 -8.23 5.04 5.41
N LEU A 81 -7.33 5.77 4.74
CA LEU A 81 -7.64 6.62 3.59
C LEU A 81 -7.50 5.83 2.31
N LEU A 82 -8.36 6.10 1.32
CA LEU A 82 -8.18 5.62 -0.06
C LEU A 82 -6.87 6.18 -0.61
N ALA A 83 -5.95 5.32 -1.00
CA ALA A 83 -4.73 5.76 -1.64
C ALA A 83 -5.00 6.13 -3.11
N VAL A 84 -4.51 7.29 -3.54
CA VAL A 84 -4.47 7.71 -4.95
C VAL A 84 -3.05 7.98 -5.43
N ASN A 85 -2.12 8.14 -4.50
CA ASN A 85 -0.69 8.33 -4.76
C ASN A 85 0.13 7.25 -4.04
N PRO A 86 1.42 7.08 -4.38
CA PRO A 86 2.30 6.09 -3.73
C PRO A 86 2.59 6.35 -2.25
N TYR A 87 2.27 7.51 -1.73
CA TYR A 87 2.49 7.91 -0.33
C TYR A 87 1.31 8.73 0.19
N PRO A 88 1.15 8.85 1.53
CA PRO A 88 0.01 9.52 2.14
C PRO A 88 0.03 11.05 1.97
N PRO A 89 -1.13 11.72 2.12
CA PRO A 89 -1.28 13.16 1.87
C PRO A 89 -0.52 14.06 2.86
N THR A 90 0.05 13.50 3.92
CA THR A 90 0.92 14.19 4.88
C THR A 90 2.34 14.40 4.36
N VAL A 91 2.71 13.74 3.26
CA VAL A 91 4.02 13.86 2.63
C VAL A 91 3.99 14.95 1.56
N MET A 92 5.05 15.76 1.49
CA MET A 92 5.22 16.85 0.53
C MET A 92 5.03 16.35 -0.93
N GLY A 93 4.49 17.20 -1.80
CA GLY A 93 4.33 16.89 -3.21
C GLY A 93 3.22 15.87 -3.52
N TYR A 94 2.31 15.62 -2.56
CA TYR A 94 1.12 14.80 -2.81
C TYR A 94 0.26 15.45 -3.90
N ASN A 95 0.10 14.76 -5.02
CA ASN A 95 -0.71 15.28 -6.12
C ASN A 95 -2.21 15.12 -5.78
N ARG A 96 -2.86 16.25 -5.48
CA ARG A 96 -4.30 16.28 -5.11
C ARG A 96 -5.23 16.19 -6.34
N ASP A 97 -4.69 16.25 -7.55
CA ASP A 97 -5.45 16.12 -8.78
C ASP A 97 -5.55 14.65 -9.26
N ASN A 98 -4.65 13.79 -8.80
CA ASN A 98 -4.74 12.36 -9.07
C ASN A 98 -6.06 11.79 -8.53
N ARG A 99 -6.64 10.86 -9.29
CA ARG A 99 -7.89 10.16 -8.93
C ARG A 99 -7.78 8.69 -9.25
N ASN A 100 -8.37 7.87 -8.38
CA ASN A 100 -8.67 6.50 -8.76
C ASN A 100 -9.79 6.51 -9.82
N PRO A 101 -9.74 5.64 -10.82
CA PRO A 101 -10.82 5.52 -11.76
C PRO A 101 -12.09 5.07 -11.03
N PRO A 102 -13.27 5.56 -11.42
CA PRO A 102 -14.52 4.99 -10.94
C PRO A 102 -14.59 3.51 -11.33
N ARG A 103 -15.20 2.71 -10.47
CA ARG A 103 -15.43 1.29 -10.78
C ARG A 103 -16.37 1.18 -11.96
N ASP A 104 -15.91 0.55 -13.05
CA ASP A 104 -16.67 0.36 -14.29
C ASP A 104 -16.24 -0.94 -14.96
N LEU A 105 -17.03 -1.98 -14.74
CA LEU A 105 -16.74 -3.33 -15.24
C LEU A 105 -16.93 -3.45 -16.75
N ASP A 106 -17.85 -2.68 -17.34
CA ASP A 106 -18.09 -2.72 -18.80
C ASP A 106 -16.94 -2.06 -19.54
N LYS A 107 -16.50 -0.91 -19.07
CA LYS A 107 -15.30 -0.22 -19.61
C LYS A 107 -14.04 -1.06 -19.40
N ALA A 108 -13.88 -1.70 -18.24
CA ALA A 108 -12.76 -2.59 -17.98
C ALA A 108 -12.71 -3.76 -18.98
N ARG A 109 -13.87 -4.41 -19.23
CA ARG A 109 -13.97 -5.46 -20.27
C ARG A 109 -13.68 -4.95 -21.66
N ALA A 110 -14.13 -3.74 -22.01
CA ALA A 110 -13.84 -3.12 -23.30
C ALA A 110 -12.33 -2.91 -23.48
N LEU A 111 -11.64 -2.34 -22.48
CA LEU A 111 -10.18 -2.12 -22.53
C LEU A 111 -9.39 -3.43 -22.68
N LEU A 112 -9.81 -4.52 -22.00
CA LEU A 112 -9.18 -5.82 -22.16
C LEU A 112 -9.34 -6.37 -23.58
N ARG A 113 -10.53 -6.25 -24.18
CA ARG A 113 -10.76 -6.66 -25.57
C ARG A 113 -9.92 -5.84 -26.56
N GLU A 114 -9.89 -4.51 -26.39
CA GLU A 114 -9.08 -3.60 -27.23
C GLU A 114 -7.59 -3.87 -27.11
N ALA A 115 -7.13 -4.33 -25.94
CA ALA A 115 -5.75 -4.74 -25.70
C ALA A 115 -5.46 -6.19 -26.18
N GLY A 116 -6.46 -6.90 -26.72
CA GLY A 116 -6.31 -8.28 -27.20
C GLY A 116 -6.09 -9.31 -26.10
N VAL A 117 -6.60 -9.06 -24.89
CA VAL A 117 -6.52 -10.00 -23.78
C VAL A 117 -7.66 -11.02 -23.89
N PRO A 118 -7.35 -12.33 -24.02
CA PRO A 118 -8.38 -13.37 -24.09
C PRO A 118 -9.17 -13.48 -22.80
N GLU A 119 -10.45 -13.78 -22.90
CA GLU A 119 -11.25 -14.15 -21.73
C GLU A 119 -10.68 -15.41 -21.07
N GLY A 120 -10.66 -15.43 -19.75
CA GLY A 120 -10.07 -16.50 -18.96
C GLY A 120 -8.54 -16.42 -18.84
N THR A 121 -7.91 -15.31 -19.29
CA THR A 121 -6.48 -15.09 -19.07
C THR A 121 -6.13 -15.26 -17.59
N GLU A 122 -5.11 -16.08 -17.32
CA GLU A 122 -4.62 -16.36 -15.97
C GLU A 122 -3.49 -15.41 -15.60
N LEU A 123 -3.59 -14.82 -14.42
CA LEU A 123 -2.53 -14.01 -13.80
C LEU A 123 -2.21 -14.56 -12.40
N THR A 124 -0.96 -14.46 -11.99
CA THR A 124 -0.49 -14.93 -10.68
C THR A 124 -0.25 -13.76 -9.74
N LEU A 125 -0.96 -13.78 -8.60
CA LEU A 125 -0.77 -12.83 -7.51
C LEU A 125 0.07 -13.46 -6.40
N PHE A 126 1.17 -12.80 -6.06
CA PHE A 126 1.93 -13.12 -4.85
C PHE A 126 1.41 -12.29 -3.68
N THR A 127 1.20 -12.95 -2.55
CA THR A 127 0.81 -12.30 -1.29
C THR A 127 1.47 -13.01 -0.12
N ARG A 128 1.66 -12.29 0.98
CA ARG A 128 2.31 -12.84 2.17
C ARG A 128 1.36 -13.64 3.04
N ASN A 129 1.92 -14.55 3.81
CA ASN A 129 1.24 -15.13 4.95
C ASN A 129 1.29 -14.15 6.13
N GLY A 130 0.16 -14.01 6.85
CA GLY A 130 0.03 -13.11 7.99
C GLY A 130 -0.09 -11.63 7.65
N GLY A 131 -0.76 -10.87 8.51
CA GLY A 131 -1.01 -9.46 8.37
C GLY A 131 0.19 -8.57 8.72
N GLY A 132 0.07 -7.28 8.45
CA GLY A 132 1.04 -6.24 8.78
C GLY A 132 0.43 -4.84 8.69
N PRO A 133 1.22 -3.78 8.93
CA PRO A 133 0.70 -2.42 8.97
C PRO A 133 0.13 -1.95 7.63
N THR A 134 0.61 -2.48 6.50
CA THR A 134 0.13 -2.12 5.17
C THR A 134 -1.12 -2.87 4.74
N ASN A 135 -1.35 -4.07 5.29
CA ASN A 135 -2.51 -4.91 5.02
C ASN A 135 -2.72 -5.88 6.20
N PRO A 136 -3.80 -5.75 6.97
CA PRO A 136 -4.04 -6.60 8.15
C PRO A 136 -4.47 -8.03 7.78
N ASN A 137 -5.00 -8.25 6.58
CA ASN A 137 -5.42 -9.57 6.10
C ASN A 137 -5.11 -9.75 4.60
N PRO A 138 -3.84 -10.06 4.24
CA PRO A 138 -3.42 -10.17 2.84
C PRO A 138 -4.14 -11.25 2.06
N ARG A 139 -4.56 -12.33 2.72
CA ARG A 139 -5.31 -13.41 2.09
C ARG A 139 -6.71 -12.96 1.68
N LEU A 140 -7.47 -12.36 2.59
CA LEU A 140 -8.79 -11.82 2.28
C LEU A 140 -8.69 -10.76 1.17
N SER A 141 -7.70 -9.88 1.25
CA SER A 141 -7.40 -8.88 0.23
C SER A 141 -7.21 -9.51 -1.16
N ALA A 142 -6.45 -10.60 -1.24
CA ALA A 142 -6.21 -11.32 -2.49
C ALA A 142 -7.48 -12.01 -3.03
N GLU A 143 -8.28 -12.62 -2.16
CA GLU A 143 -9.55 -13.28 -2.51
C GLU A 143 -10.59 -12.26 -3.01
N MET A 144 -10.66 -11.08 -2.41
CA MET A 144 -11.53 -9.98 -2.89
C MET A 144 -11.09 -9.48 -4.27
N LEU A 145 -9.79 -9.26 -4.49
CA LEU A 145 -9.27 -8.92 -5.81
C LEU A 145 -9.56 -10.00 -6.85
N GLN A 146 -9.37 -11.28 -6.49
CA GLN A 146 -9.70 -12.42 -7.36
C GLN A 146 -11.16 -12.38 -7.78
N SER A 147 -12.07 -12.14 -6.84
CA SER A 147 -13.50 -12.00 -7.12
C SER A 147 -13.82 -10.82 -8.05
N ASP A 148 -13.15 -9.69 -7.87
CA ASP A 148 -13.36 -8.53 -8.73
C ASP A 148 -12.83 -8.74 -10.15
N LEU A 149 -11.64 -9.30 -10.30
CA LEU A 149 -11.04 -9.57 -11.61
C LEU A 149 -11.78 -10.67 -12.38
N ALA A 150 -12.38 -11.64 -11.70
CA ALA A 150 -13.23 -12.64 -12.33
C ALA A 150 -14.44 -12.02 -13.07
N LYS A 151 -14.97 -10.89 -12.57
CA LYS A 151 -16.09 -10.16 -13.20
C LYS A 151 -15.73 -9.55 -14.56
N ILE A 152 -14.45 -9.40 -14.85
CA ILE A 152 -13.94 -8.91 -16.14
C ILE A 152 -13.23 -9.98 -16.96
N GLY A 153 -13.41 -11.27 -16.62
CA GLY A 153 -12.87 -12.40 -17.36
C GLY A 153 -11.41 -12.73 -17.09
N ILE A 154 -10.81 -12.20 -16.00
CA ILE A 154 -9.44 -12.52 -15.58
C ILE A 154 -9.48 -13.55 -14.44
N LYS A 155 -8.71 -14.62 -14.57
CA LYS A 155 -8.50 -15.61 -13.52
C LYS A 155 -7.24 -15.27 -12.72
N LEU A 156 -7.39 -15.06 -11.42
CA LEU A 156 -6.27 -14.74 -10.55
C LEU A 156 -5.84 -15.97 -9.74
N ASN A 157 -4.61 -16.43 -9.94
CA ASN A 157 -4.00 -17.54 -9.19
C ASN A 157 -3.26 -16.97 -7.98
N ILE A 158 -3.81 -17.14 -6.77
CA ILE A 158 -3.24 -16.61 -5.53
C ILE A 158 -2.13 -17.56 -5.04
N ARG A 159 -0.94 -17.01 -4.78
CA ARG A 159 0.21 -17.69 -4.17
C ARG A 159 0.54 -17.02 -2.84
N VAL A 160 0.15 -17.67 -1.75
CA VAL A 160 0.47 -17.22 -0.39
C VAL A 160 1.83 -17.79 0.01
N MET A 161 2.74 -16.92 0.46
CA MET A 161 4.12 -17.30 0.78
C MET A 161 4.57 -16.69 2.11
N GLU A 162 5.64 -17.23 2.66
CA GLU A 162 6.41 -16.57 3.70
C GLU A 162 7.00 -15.26 3.14
N TRP A 163 7.15 -14.24 4.01
CA TRP A 163 7.51 -12.88 3.60
C TRP A 163 8.83 -12.79 2.83
N ALA A 164 9.90 -13.37 3.37
CA ALA A 164 11.21 -13.31 2.73
C ALA A 164 11.25 -14.05 1.39
N GLU A 165 10.57 -15.20 1.30
CA GLU A 165 10.42 -15.96 0.06
C GLU A 165 9.63 -15.18 -0.99
N MET A 166 8.54 -14.53 -0.59
CA MET A 166 7.74 -13.69 -1.49
C MET A 166 8.59 -12.55 -2.06
N LEU A 167 9.33 -11.84 -1.22
CA LEU A 167 10.20 -10.73 -1.68
C LEU A 167 11.29 -11.22 -2.62
N ARG A 168 11.96 -12.33 -2.29
CA ARG A 168 13.00 -12.93 -3.12
C ARG A 168 12.46 -13.26 -4.51
N ARG A 169 11.32 -13.93 -4.60
CA ARG A 169 10.71 -14.32 -5.87
C ARG A 169 10.16 -13.12 -6.65
N ALA A 170 9.60 -12.13 -5.94
CA ALA A 170 9.13 -10.89 -6.57
C ALA A 170 10.30 -10.09 -7.17
N LYS A 171 11.46 -10.02 -6.49
CA LYS A 171 12.68 -9.43 -7.05
C LYS A 171 13.15 -10.13 -8.32
N ASN A 172 12.98 -11.45 -8.42
CA ASN A 172 13.26 -12.22 -9.64
C ASN A 172 12.22 -12.00 -10.76
N GLY A 173 11.08 -11.33 -10.47
CA GLY A 173 10.01 -11.11 -11.45
C GLY A 173 9.14 -12.33 -11.73
N GLU A 174 9.06 -13.27 -10.79
CA GLU A 174 8.30 -14.54 -10.94
C GLU A 174 6.78 -14.34 -10.75
N HIS A 175 6.32 -13.11 -10.56
CA HIS A 175 4.92 -12.73 -10.36
C HIS A 175 4.37 -11.95 -11.56
N ASP A 176 3.05 -11.95 -11.69
CA ASP A 176 2.34 -10.99 -12.54
C ASP A 176 1.86 -9.81 -11.68
N LEU A 177 1.31 -10.09 -10.51
CA LEU A 177 0.94 -9.12 -9.49
C LEU A 177 1.59 -9.46 -8.16
N VAL A 178 1.90 -8.44 -7.34
CA VAL A 178 2.28 -8.64 -5.94
C VAL A 178 1.54 -7.66 -5.03
N SER A 179 0.86 -8.22 -4.02
CA SER A 179 0.22 -7.43 -2.96
C SER A 179 1.21 -7.18 -1.85
N THR A 180 1.59 -5.92 -1.66
CA THR A 180 2.61 -5.48 -0.71
C THR A 180 2.33 -4.07 -0.22
N GLY A 181 3.30 -3.43 0.39
CA GLY A 181 3.23 -2.04 0.82
C GLY A 181 4.57 -1.55 1.31
N TRP A 182 4.58 -0.29 1.71
CA TRP A 182 5.75 0.39 2.24
C TRP A 182 5.41 1.15 3.51
N ALA A 183 6.31 1.12 4.46
CA ALA A 183 6.32 2.02 5.60
C ALA A 183 7.50 2.97 5.42
N GLY A 184 7.22 4.27 5.37
CA GLY A 184 8.26 5.28 5.17
C GLY A 184 9.20 5.35 6.37
N ASP A 185 10.49 5.44 6.10
CA ASP A 185 11.53 5.63 7.12
C ASP A 185 11.66 7.09 7.55
N ASN A 186 11.17 7.99 6.72
CA ASN A 186 11.08 9.42 6.95
C ASN A 186 9.90 10.02 6.17
N GLY A 187 9.61 11.29 6.35
CA GLY A 187 8.53 12.01 5.67
C GLY A 187 8.88 12.54 4.29
N ASP A 188 9.95 12.08 3.67
CA ASP A 188 10.39 12.56 2.36
C ASP A 188 9.79 11.73 1.21
N PRO A 189 9.27 12.35 0.13
CA PRO A 189 8.75 11.64 -1.03
C PRO A 189 9.76 10.68 -1.67
N ASP A 190 11.04 11.02 -1.63
CA ASP A 190 12.11 10.20 -2.22
C ASP A 190 12.17 8.80 -1.59
N ASN A 191 11.85 8.68 -0.30
CA ASN A 191 11.82 7.39 0.40
C ASN A 191 10.76 6.42 -0.13
N PHE A 192 9.76 6.95 -0.83
CA PHE A 192 8.72 6.15 -1.51
C PHE A 192 9.03 5.97 -3.00
N LEU A 193 9.42 7.05 -3.68
CA LEU A 193 9.49 7.04 -5.14
C LEU A 193 10.75 6.36 -5.67
N THR A 194 11.90 6.63 -5.08
CA THR A 194 13.17 6.07 -5.56
C THR A 194 13.27 4.56 -5.35
N PRO A 195 13.07 3.98 -4.15
CA PRO A 195 13.18 2.54 -3.95
C PRO A 195 12.08 1.73 -4.63
N LEU A 196 10.88 2.31 -4.82
CA LEU A 196 9.70 1.56 -5.24
C LEU A 196 9.32 1.75 -6.71
N LEU A 197 9.78 2.83 -7.37
CA LEU A 197 9.31 3.22 -8.70
C LEU A 197 10.41 3.67 -9.66
N SER A 198 11.66 3.83 -9.19
CA SER A 198 12.76 4.20 -10.09
C SER A 198 13.09 3.09 -11.09
N CYS A 199 13.69 3.47 -12.23
CA CYS A 199 14.19 2.53 -13.22
C CYS A 199 15.35 1.67 -12.69
N GLU A 200 16.13 2.17 -11.75
CA GLU A 200 17.19 1.42 -11.08
C GLU A 200 16.60 0.34 -10.18
N ALA A 201 15.60 0.72 -9.36
CA ALA A 201 14.90 -0.21 -8.48
C ALA A 201 14.13 -1.29 -9.24
N ALA A 202 13.70 -1.03 -10.48
CA ALA A 202 13.08 -2.04 -11.34
C ALA A 202 14.03 -3.16 -11.75
N ARG A 203 15.34 -2.93 -11.71
CA ARG A 203 16.37 -3.92 -12.05
C ARG A 203 16.88 -4.68 -10.82
N ASN A 204 17.15 -3.98 -9.75
CA ASN A 204 17.88 -4.53 -8.60
C ASN A 204 17.22 -4.19 -7.23
N GLY A 205 16.09 -3.48 -7.21
CA GLY A 205 15.47 -2.98 -6.00
C GLY A 205 14.09 -3.57 -5.69
N GLU A 206 13.23 -2.74 -5.13
CA GLU A 206 11.90 -3.12 -4.64
C GLU A 206 10.76 -2.58 -5.53
N ASN A 207 11.09 -2.14 -6.75
CA ASN A 207 10.09 -1.82 -7.76
C ASN A 207 9.52 -3.10 -8.37
N TYR A 208 8.61 -3.73 -7.63
CA TYR A 208 7.97 -4.97 -8.06
C TYR A 208 7.03 -4.80 -9.26
N ALA A 209 6.63 -3.57 -9.61
CA ALA A 209 5.97 -3.30 -10.87
C ALA A 209 6.92 -3.43 -12.07
N ARG A 210 8.24 -3.45 -11.82
CA ARG A 210 9.30 -3.46 -12.85
C ARG A 210 9.11 -2.35 -13.90
N TRP A 211 8.36 -1.33 -13.51
CA TRP A 211 8.05 -0.18 -14.33
C TRP A 211 9.23 0.79 -14.42
N CYS A 212 9.50 1.27 -15.63
CA CYS A 212 10.55 2.25 -15.85
C CYS A 212 10.06 3.29 -16.86
N ASN A 213 9.75 4.48 -16.38
CA ASN A 213 9.42 5.65 -17.21
C ASN A 213 10.54 6.69 -17.08
N LYS A 214 11.17 7.04 -18.21
CA LYS A 214 12.32 7.96 -18.23
C LYS A 214 11.96 9.39 -17.78
N THR A 215 10.73 9.85 -18.08
CA THR A 215 10.26 11.16 -17.64
C THR A 215 10.08 11.18 -16.11
N PHE A 216 9.43 10.15 -15.57
CA PHE A 216 9.32 9.98 -14.11
C PHE A 216 10.71 9.95 -13.45
N GLN A 217 11.62 9.13 -14.00
CA GLN A 217 12.99 9.00 -13.48
C GLN A 217 13.72 10.35 -13.48
N ALA A 218 13.64 11.13 -14.55
CA ALA A 218 14.26 12.44 -14.63
C ALA A 218 13.71 13.39 -13.54
N LEU A 219 12.39 13.43 -13.37
CA LEU A 219 11.73 14.31 -12.40
C LEU A 219 12.13 13.98 -10.95
N ILE A 220 12.13 12.70 -10.55
CA ILE A 220 12.55 12.33 -9.20
C ILE A 220 14.05 12.54 -8.96
N THR A 221 14.88 12.37 -9.99
CA THR A 221 16.33 12.62 -9.91
C THR A 221 16.62 14.12 -9.74
N GLU A 222 15.92 14.97 -10.49
CA GLU A 222 16.02 16.44 -10.36
C GLU A 222 15.53 16.89 -8.98
N ALA A 223 14.40 16.38 -8.49
CA ALA A 223 13.83 16.71 -7.20
C ALA A 223 14.78 16.43 -6.02
N ARG A 224 15.65 15.44 -6.12
CA ARG A 224 16.67 15.12 -5.11
C ARG A 224 17.80 16.16 -5.03
N GLN A 225 18.00 16.94 -6.10
CA GLN A 225 19.07 17.93 -6.20
C GLN A 225 18.58 19.34 -5.89
N VAL A 226 17.29 19.58 -5.93
CA VAL A 226 16.67 20.89 -5.68
C VAL A 226 16.52 21.13 -4.18
N ILE A 227 17.05 22.26 -3.71
CA ILE A 227 16.99 22.66 -2.29
C ILE A 227 15.70 23.44 -2.01
N ASP A 228 15.24 24.25 -2.97
CA ASP A 228 14.01 25.04 -2.82
C ASP A 228 12.78 24.12 -2.66
N PRO A 229 12.03 24.21 -1.54
CA PRO A 229 10.94 23.28 -1.26
C PRO A 229 9.80 23.38 -2.26
N GLN A 230 9.49 24.57 -2.78
CA GLN A 230 8.37 24.76 -3.71
C GLN A 230 8.69 24.17 -5.09
N GLN A 231 9.91 24.38 -5.58
CA GLN A 231 10.36 23.78 -6.83
C GLN A 231 10.44 22.27 -6.70
N ARG A 232 10.92 21.77 -5.57
CA ARG A 232 11.00 20.34 -5.26
C ARG A 232 9.61 19.69 -5.24
N GLU A 233 8.65 20.33 -4.58
CA GLU A 233 7.25 19.90 -4.52
C GLU A 233 6.62 19.82 -5.92
N ALA A 234 6.83 20.86 -6.75
CA ALA A 234 6.32 20.89 -8.12
C ALA A 234 6.87 19.73 -8.99
N LEU A 235 8.13 19.35 -8.80
CA LEU A 235 8.73 18.21 -9.49
C LEU A 235 8.07 16.87 -9.07
N TYR A 236 7.80 16.68 -7.79
CA TYR A 236 7.12 15.47 -7.31
C TYR A 236 5.66 15.43 -7.79
N ILE A 237 4.93 16.53 -7.79
CA ILE A 237 3.56 16.59 -8.35
C ILE A 237 3.56 16.18 -9.83
N ARG A 238 4.53 16.67 -10.63
CA ARG A 238 4.69 16.28 -12.03
C ARG A 238 5.04 14.80 -12.18
N ALA A 239 5.92 14.28 -11.33
CA ALA A 239 6.26 12.86 -11.33
C ALA A 239 5.02 11.99 -11.02
N LEU A 240 4.21 12.39 -10.05
CA LEU A 240 2.97 11.68 -9.71
C LEU A 240 1.92 11.73 -10.83
N ALA A 241 1.88 12.77 -11.65
CA ALA A 241 1.02 12.79 -12.84
C ALA A 241 1.45 11.75 -13.88
N VAL A 242 2.76 11.54 -14.07
CA VAL A 242 3.27 10.46 -14.95
C VAL A 242 2.94 9.08 -14.38
N TYR A 243 3.10 8.89 -13.07
CA TYR A 243 2.71 7.66 -12.38
C TYR A 243 1.21 7.36 -12.55
N ASP A 244 0.35 8.37 -12.38
CA ASP A 244 -1.10 8.22 -12.51
C ASP A 244 -1.52 7.83 -13.92
N ALA A 245 -0.88 8.40 -14.95
CA ALA A 245 -1.13 8.05 -16.35
C ALA A 245 -0.74 6.61 -16.68
N ASP A 246 0.38 6.12 -16.15
CA ASP A 246 0.94 4.80 -16.47
C ASP A 246 0.37 3.66 -15.61
N ARG A 247 -0.21 3.95 -14.45
CA ARG A 247 -0.83 2.98 -13.54
C ARG A 247 0.02 1.73 -13.26
N PRO A 248 1.24 1.85 -12.75
CA PRO A 248 2.04 0.67 -12.43
C PRO A 248 1.51 -0.09 -11.20
N TRP A 249 0.68 0.55 -10.38
CA TRP A 249 0.03 -0.03 -9.21
C TRP A 249 -1.48 0.14 -9.24
N ILE A 250 -2.18 -0.80 -8.61
CA ILE A 250 -3.50 -0.57 -8.01
C ILE A 250 -3.22 -0.06 -6.60
N THR A 251 -3.39 1.25 -6.38
CA THR A 251 -3.26 1.82 -5.04
C THR A 251 -4.41 1.35 -4.16
N MET A 252 -4.11 0.96 -2.92
CA MET A 252 -5.11 0.46 -1.98
C MET A 252 -5.44 1.50 -0.92
N ALA A 253 -4.59 1.61 0.08
CA ALA A 253 -4.89 2.36 1.30
C ALA A 253 -3.66 3.02 1.91
N HIS A 254 -3.92 4.12 2.63
CA HIS A 254 -3.04 4.66 3.66
C HIS A 254 -3.69 4.38 5.03
N PRO A 255 -3.30 3.28 5.71
CA PRO A 255 -3.89 2.91 6.99
C PRO A 255 -3.50 3.87 8.12
N LYS A 256 -4.40 4.07 9.07
CA LYS A 256 -4.04 4.61 10.38
C LYS A 256 -3.34 3.56 11.22
N MET A 257 -2.45 4.01 12.06
CA MET A 257 -1.86 3.18 13.12
C MET A 257 -2.60 3.36 14.43
N PHE A 258 -2.72 2.26 15.15
CA PHE A 258 -3.35 2.20 16.46
C PHE A 258 -2.40 1.52 17.43
N THR A 259 -2.29 2.07 18.64
CA THR A 259 -1.60 1.43 19.75
C THR A 259 -2.54 1.40 20.94
N ALA A 260 -2.86 0.18 21.39
CA ALA A 260 -3.65 -0.01 22.58
C ALA A 260 -2.74 -0.12 23.81
N MET A 261 -3.09 0.58 24.88
CA MET A 261 -2.33 0.56 26.13
C MET A 261 -3.26 0.71 27.33
N ARG A 262 -2.77 0.33 28.51
CA ARG A 262 -3.49 0.57 29.76
C ARG A 262 -3.59 2.07 30.06
N ARG A 263 -4.66 2.50 30.74
CA ARG A 263 -4.86 3.92 31.06
C ARG A 263 -3.78 4.50 31.96
N ASN A 264 -3.14 3.68 32.79
CA ASN A 264 -2.04 4.09 33.65
C ASN A 264 -0.67 4.21 32.93
N VAL A 265 -0.59 3.93 31.65
CA VAL A 265 0.59 4.23 30.83
C VAL A 265 0.56 5.71 30.43
N GLU A 266 1.58 6.46 30.79
CA GLU A 266 1.72 7.88 30.46
C GLU A 266 2.97 8.14 29.64
N GLY A 267 3.03 9.27 28.92
CA GLY A 267 4.21 9.71 28.18
C GLY A 267 4.48 8.96 26.89
N TYR A 268 3.70 7.92 26.55
CA TYR A 268 3.83 7.25 25.25
C TYR A 268 3.31 8.13 24.11
N THR A 269 4.14 8.28 23.08
CA THR A 269 3.76 8.98 21.84
C THR A 269 3.87 8.00 20.67
N ILE A 270 2.76 7.81 19.95
CA ILE A 270 2.73 7.03 18.71
C ILE A 270 3.53 7.74 17.63
N SER A 271 4.33 6.99 16.87
CA SER A 271 5.16 7.52 15.77
C SER A 271 4.52 7.20 14.42
N PRO A 272 4.51 8.12 13.43
CA PRO A 272 4.05 7.84 12.08
C PRO A 272 4.98 6.87 11.32
N LEU A 273 6.19 6.62 11.84
CA LEU A 273 7.25 5.82 11.19
C LEU A 273 7.21 4.33 11.57
N THR A 274 6.11 3.82 12.08
CA THR A 274 5.97 2.41 12.51
C THR A 274 6.97 1.94 13.59
N ASN A 275 7.82 2.83 14.09
CA ASN A 275 8.72 2.56 15.20
C ASN A 275 8.09 3.01 16.53
N ASN A 276 8.45 2.32 17.60
CA ASN A 276 7.95 2.64 18.94
C ASN A 276 9.07 3.25 19.77
N ASN A 277 8.83 4.42 20.33
CA ASN A 277 9.73 5.07 21.27
C ASN A 277 9.09 5.07 22.67
N PHE A 278 9.70 4.34 23.58
CA PHE A 278 9.25 4.22 24.98
C PHE A 278 10.08 5.05 25.95
N ALA A 279 11.02 5.88 25.48
CA ALA A 279 11.97 6.60 26.34
C ALA A 279 11.28 7.52 27.37
N THR A 280 10.10 8.05 27.05
CA THR A 280 9.29 8.91 27.92
C THR A 280 8.11 8.19 28.57
N THR A 281 7.99 6.87 28.36
CA THR A 281 6.83 6.10 28.80
C THR A 281 6.96 5.69 30.27
N LEU A 282 5.95 5.97 31.04
CA LEU A 282 5.84 5.63 32.47
C LEU A 282 4.60 4.80 32.70
N VAL A 283 4.66 3.85 33.64
CA VAL A 283 3.51 3.11 34.16
C VAL A 283 3.28 3.54 35.59
N LYS A 284 2.12 4.16 35.86
CA LYS A 284 1.70 4.55 37.23
C LYS A 284 0.92 3.45 37.92
#